data_e4ebe6b4837eb6c48259a67a7eed67b9
#
_entry.id   e4ebe6b4837eb6c48259a67a7eed67b9
#
_cell.length_a   1.000
_cell.length_b   1.000
_cell.length_c   1.000
_cell.angle_alpha   90.00
_cell.angle_beta   90.00
_cell.angle_gamma   90.00
#
_symmetry.space_group_name_H-M   'P 1'
#
loop_
_entity.id
_entity.type
_entity.pdbx_description
1 polymer ?
#
loop_
_entity_poly.entity_id
_entity_poly.type
_entity_poly.pdbx_seq_one_letter_code
_entity_poly.pdbx_strand_id
1 'polypeptide(L)'
;MAVHQGNAGLPAQAQTIPLRAWSVLAASTLAFMVCFVVWMMFGVLGVQLRADLGLNSTEFGLLTSTSVLTGALMRLPLGTWTDRFGGRIVMTVLLVVCAVPVYVVSYATQLWQFLVIGLFLGCVGASFAVGTPYVARFFPPQRRGLAMGVFGAGTSGAAVNLFVTPLLLNAYGWRVVPRIYAIALLVTAVIFWLASAPDPGAGKRGGSLLDSFKVLRDPRVWRLCQYYSIAFGGFTALSLWIPQYLKNEYGMSLVMASAFAAGFSLPGSVLRALGGALSDRFGAHAVTWWGLWVAWISLFLLSYPATDFVIHTIDGTAALKLSMPVAGFVALTFVLGAVFAFGMASTFKYVADDFPDNMGVVTGIVGLAGGLGGFLLPILFGMLLDFARVRTTCFMLLYGIVWVSLILIYLTEVRRTPVTG
;
A
#
# COMPACT_ATOMS: atom_id res chain seq x y z
N MET A 1 45.58 -2.55 -46.82
CA MET A 1 44.46 -1.57 -46.82
C MET A 1 43.17 -2.36 -46.79
N ALA A 2 42.59 -2.57 -45.64
CA ALA A 2 41.25 -3.19 -45.47
C ALA A 2 40.38 -2.17 -44.73
N VAL A 3 39.41 -1.64 -45.45
CA VAL A 3 38.46 -0.64 -44.97
C VAL A 3 37.47 -1.30 -44.04
N HIS A 4 37.52 -0.97 -42.73
CA HIS A 4 36.48 -1.30 -41.79
C HIS A 4 35.25 -0.43 -42.08
N GLN A 5 34.25 -0.99 -42.74
CA GLN A 5 32.94 -0.38 -42.82
C GLN A 5 32.29 -0.47 -41.42
N GLY A 6 32.17 0.68 -40.80
CA GLY A 6 31.39 0.86 -39.58
C GLY A 6 29.91 0.54 -39.84
N ASN A 7 29.41 -0.43 -39.08
CA ASN A 7 27.98 -0.69 -39.00
C ASN A 7 27.30 0.52 -38.29
N ALA A 8 26.80 1.47 -39.12
CA ALA A 8 25.93 2.52 -38.63
C ALA A 8 24.65 1.85 -38.12
N GLY A 9 24.48 1.86 -36.81
CA GLY A 9 23.30 1.32 -36.12
C GLY A 9 22.04 1.96 -36.70
N LEU A 10 21.17 1.13 -37.24
CA LEU A 10 19.83 1.50 -37.62
C LEU A 10 19.13 2.14 -36.40
N PRO A 11 18.40 3.27 -36.60
CA PRO A 11 17.64 3.86 -35.50
C PRO A 11 16.69 2.80 -34.94
N ALA A 12 16.66 2.66 -33.59
CA ALA A 12 15.77 1.74 -32.90
C ALA A 12 14.33 1.99 -33.41
N GLN A 13 13.86 1.09 -34.28
CA GLN A 13 12.48 1.12 -34.76
C GLN A 13 11.59 1.17 -33.52
N ALA A 14 10.74 2.19 -33.39
CA ALA A 14 9.74 2.31 -32.37
C ALA A 14 8.86 1.06 -32.43
N GLN A 15 9.19 0.03 -31.61
CA GLN A 15 8.42 -1.19 -31.56
C GLN A 15 7.02 -0.82 -31.12
N THR A 16 6.06 -0.89 -32.01
CA THR A 16 4.65 -0.69 -31.70
C THR A 16 4.22 -1.76 -30.70
N ILE A 17 3.80 -1.32 -29.52
CA ILE A 17 3.29 -2.24 -28.48
C ILE A 17 1.97 -2.83 -29.01
N PRO A 18 1.84 -4.16 -29.09
CA PRO A 18 0.63 -4.78 -29.58
C PRO A 18 -0.57 -4.42 -28.67
N LEU A 19 -1.74 -4.19 -29.27
CA LEU A 19 -2.99 -3.85 -28.55
C LEU A 19 -3.27 -4.85 -27.41
N ARG A 20 -2.88 -6.11 -27.61
CA ARG A 20 -3.00 -7.18 -26.62
C ARG A 20 -2.24 -6.89 -25.33
N ALA A 21 -1.07 -6.23 -25.39
CA ALA A 21 -0.31 -5.84 -24.19
C ALA A 21 -1.05 -4.79 -23.36
N TRP A 22 -1.69 -3.83 -24.04
CA TRP A 22 -2.52 -2.82 -23.38
C TRP A 22 -3.79 -3.41 -22.76
N SER A 23 -4.43 -4.38 -23.43
CA SER A 23 -5.57 -5.13 -22.88
C SER A 23 -5.17 -5.90 -21.62
N VAL A 24 -4.03 -6.60 -21.65
CA VAL A 24 -3.49 -7.29 -20.47
C VAL A 24 -3.21 -6.31 -19.33
N LEU A 25 -2.61 -5.15 -19.63
CA LEU A 25 -2.33 -4.13 -18.62
C LEU A 25 -3.62 -3.61 -17.98
N ALA A 26 -4.60 -3.21 -18.80
CA ALA A 26 -5.88 -2.68 -18.33
C ALA A 26 -6.64 -3.71 -17.47
N ALA A 27 -6.74 -4.95 -17.94
CA ALA A 27 -7.40 -6.03 -17.21
C ALA A 27 -6.69 -6.35 -15.89
N SER A 28 -5.34 -6.38 -15.89
CA SER A 28 -4.55 -6.62 -14.68
C SER A 28 -4.67 -5.48 -13.67
N THR A 29 -4.69 -4.23 -14.15
CA THR A 29 -4.88 -3.05 -13.30
C THR A 29 -6.27 -3.05 -12.65
N LEU A 30 -7.32 -3.38 -13.42
CA LEU A 30 -8.68 -3.53 -12.90
C LEU A 30 -8.75 -4.64 -11.86
N ALA A 31 -8.20 -5.82 -12.17
CA ALA A 31 -8.18 -6.94 -11.24
C ALA A 31 -7.45 -6.59 -9.94
N PHE A 32 -6.29 -5.95 -10.03
CA PHE A 32 -5.55 -5.48 -8.87
C PHE A 32 -6.32 -4.43 -8.07
N MET A 33 -6.99 -3.48 -8.74
CA MET A 33 -7.80 -2.45 -8.09
C MET A 33 -8.96 -3.07 -7.32
N VAL A 34 -9.71 -4.01 -7.91
CA VAL A 34 -10.83 -4.69 -7.22
C VAL A 34 -10.31 -5.55 -6.06
N CYS A 35 -9.20 -6.27 -6.24
CA CYS A 35 -8.54 -6.96 -5.13
C CYS A 35 -8.19 -6.00 -3.98
N PHE A 36 -7.70 -4.80 -4.31
CA PHE A 36 -7.31 -3.82 -3.31
C PHE A 36 -8.52 -3.20 -2.59
N VAL A 37 -9.66 -2.99 -3.29
CA VAL A 37 -10.95 -2.62 -2.67
C VAL A 37 -11.34 -3.63 -1.60
N VAL A 38 -11.34 -4.90 -1.96
CA VAL A 38 -11.69 -6.01 -1.04
C VAL A 38 -10.73 -6.10 0.12
N TRP A 39 -9.43 -5.95 -0.15
CA TRP A 39 -8.37 -6.03 0.86
C TRP A 39 -8.50 -4.96 1.94
N MET A 40 -8.95 -3.75 1.55
CA MET A 40 -9.15 -2.60 2.44
C MET A 40 -10.56 -2.53 3.05
N MET A 41 -11.45 -3.48 2.75
CA MET A 41 -12.86 -3.45 3.13
C MET A 41 -13.06 -3.23 4.64
N PHE A 42 -12.27 -3.88 5.49
CA PHE A 42 -12.42 -3.76 6.94
C PHE A 42 -12.04 -2.39 7.51
N GLY A 43 -11.33 -1.54 6.76
CA GLY A 43 -11.05 -0.17 7.20
C GLY A 43 -12.31 0.69 7.37
N VAL A 44 -13.32 0.46 6.54
CA VAL A 44 -14.61 1.16 6.60
C VAL A 44 -15.67 0.30 7.27
N LEU A 45 -15.82 -0.96 6.82
CA LEU A 45 -16.77 -1.90 7.40
C LEU A 45 -16.52 -2.14 8.89
N GLY A 46 -15.26 -2.21 9.29
CA GLY A 46 -14.84 -2.38 10.66
C GLY A 46 -15.30 -1.27 11.59
N VAL A 47 -15.51 -0.05 11.08
CA VAL A 47 -16.05 1.08 11.88
C VAL A 47 -17.47 0.78 12.35
N GLN A 48 -18.30 0.18 11.48
CA GLN A 48 -19.65 -0.27 11.86
C GLN A 48 -19.58 -1.50 12.76
N LEU A 49 -18.78 -2.49 12.40
CA LEU A 49 -18.60 -3.72 13.19
C LEU A 49 -18.09 -3.43 14.60
N ARG A 50 -17.22 -2.42 14.75
CA ARG A 50 -16.76 -1.97 16.07
C ARG A 50 -17.90 -1.54 16.97
N ALA A 51 -18.85 -0.77 16.43
CA ALA A 51 -20.02 -0.31 17.17
C ALA A 51 -20.96 -1.48 17.49
N ASP A 52 -21.24 -2.36 16.52
CA ASP A 52 -22.17 -3.48 16.64
C ASP A 52 -21.66 -4.57 17.60
N LEU A 53 -20.33 -4.81 17.65
CA LEU A 53 -19.70 -5.85 18.49
C LEU A 53 -19.07 -5.29 19.78
N GLY A 54 -19.10 -3.99 19.99
CA GLY A 54 -18.50 -3.36 21.19
C GLY A 54 -16.98 -3.48 21.28
N LEU A 55 -16.26 -3.50 20.14
CA LEU A 55 -14.83 -3.74 20.09
C LEU A 55 -14.03 -2.58 20.70
N ASN A 56 -12.98 -2.91 21.46
CA ASN A 56 -11.98 -1.94 21.89
C ASN A 56 -11.09 -1.51 20.69
N SER A 57 -10.16 -0.58 20.91
CA SER A 57 -9.36 -0.04 19.83
C SER A 57 -8.32 -1.05 19.32
N THR A 58 -7.80 -1.90 20.20
CA THR A 58 -6.86 -2.98 19.83
C THR A 58 -7.55 -4.03 18.97
N GLU A 59 -8.76 -4.46 19.35
CA GLU A 59 -9.57 -5.41 18.59
C GLU A 59 -9.97 -4.85 17.21
N PHE A 60 -10.29 -3.56 17.14
CA PHE A 60 -10.52 -2.87 15.88
C PHE A 60 -9.26 -2.85 14.99
N GLY A 61 -8.09 -2.55 15.58
CA GLY A 61 -6.81 -2.62 14.88
C GLY A 61 -6.52 -4.01 14.33
N LEU A 62 -6.77 -5.05 15.12
CA LEU A 62 -6.60 -6.45 14.72
C LEU A 62 -7.58 -6.83 13.61
N LEU A 63 -8.87 -6.47 13.73
CA LEU A 63 -9.89 -6.71 12.71
C LEU A 63 -9.50 -6.11 11.37
N THR A 64 -9.12 -4.81 11.35
CA THR A 64 -8.84 -4.08 10.12
C THR A 64 -7.56 -4.56 9.43
N SER A 65 -6.58 -5.04 10.19
CA SER A 65 -5.28 -5.45 9.67
C SER A 65 -5.15 -6.94 9.36
N THR A 66 -6.07 -7.79 9.84
CA THR A 66 -5.96 -9.26 9.69
C THR A 66 -5.81 -9.69 8.22
N SER A 67 -6.57 -9.09 7.30
CA SER A 67 -6.45 -9.35 5.87
C SER A 67 -5.06 -8.95 5.31
N VAL A 68 -4.42 -7.97 5.94
CA VAL A 68 -3.11 -7.49 5.47
C VAL A 68 -2.01 -8.51 5.72
N LEU A 69 -2.09 -9.26 6.82
CA LEU A 69 -1.11 -10.29 7.16
C LEU A 69 -0.98 -11.35 6.06
N THR A 70 -2.09 -11.97 5.70
CA THR A 70 -2.07 -13.05 4.68
C THR A 70 -1.75 -12.50 3.31
N GLY A 71 -2.23 -11.29 2.97
CA GLY A 71 -1.85 -10.61 1.74
C GLY A 71 -0.34 -10.38 1.63
N ALA A 72 0.34 -10.10 2.75
CA ALA A 72 1.78 -9.98 2.79
C ALA A 72 2.49 -11.33 2.62
N LEU A 73 2.09 -12.34 3.39
CA LEU A 73 2.71 -13.67 3.38
C LEU A 73 2.55 -14.39 2.04
N MET A 74 1.37 -14.29 1.43
CA MET A 74 1.06 -14.96 0.16
C MET A 74 1.75 -14.35 -1.06
N ARG A 75 2.42 -13.20 -0.94
CA ARG A 75 3.21 -12.62 -2.05
C ARG A 75 4.31 -13.55 -2.55
N LEU A 76 4.99 -14.23 -1.65
CA LEU A 76 6.07 -15.16 -2.01
C LEU A 76 5.54 -16.40 -2.75
N PRO A 77 4.61 -17.21 -2.21
CA PRO A 77 4.12 -18.39 -2.91
C PRO A 77 3.35 -18.03 -4.20
N LEU A 78 2.51 -16.98 -4.22
CA LEU A 78 1.80 -16.61 -5.43
C LEU A 78 2.72 -16.05 -6.51
N GLY A 79 3.81 -15.37 -6.14
CA GLY A 79 4.87 -14.98 -7.08
C GLY A 79 5.49 -16.18 -7.77
N THR A 80 5.89 -17.22 -7.00
CA THR A 80 6.46 -18.45 -7.56
C THR A 80 5.46 -19.26 -8.39
N TRP A 81 4.18 -19.27 -7.98
CA TRP A 81 3.12 -19.91 -8.77
C TRP A 81 2.88 -19.17 -10.08
N THR A 82 3.02 -17.85 -10.10
CA THR A 82 2.92 -17.04 -11.33
C THR A 82 4.01 -17.43 -12.33
N ASP A 83 5.24 -17.67 -11.87
CA ASP A 83 6.32 -18.13 -12.74
C ASP A 83 6.08 -19.54 -13.28
N ARG A 84 5.46 -20.41 -12.48
CA ARG A 84 5.19 -21.79 -12.86
C ARG A 84 3.94 -21.96 -13.73
N PHE A 85 2.82 -21.35 -13.35
CA PHE A 85 1.51 -21.56 -13.97
C PHE A 85 1.08 -20.40 -14.87
N GLY A 86 1.78 -19.28 -14.82
CA GLY A 86 1.46 -18.04 -15.55
C GLY A 86 0.46 -17.14 -14.84
N GLY A 87 0.64 -15.83 -15.01
CA GLY A 87 -0.13 -14.82 -14.30
C GLY A 87 -1.63 -14.83 -14.61
N ARG A 88 -2.02 -15.22 -15.83
CA ARG A 88 -3.44 -15.35 -16.21
C ARG A 88 -4.18 -16.34 -15.34
N ILE A 89 -3.63 -17.55 -15.18
CA ILE A 89 -4.28 -18.63 -14.41
C ILE A 89 -4.29 -18.25 -12.93
N VAL A 90 -3.13 -17.85 -12.38
CA VAL A 90 -2.98 -17.57 -10.95
C VAL A 90 -3.89 -16.41 -10.51
N MET A 91 -3.96 -15.33 -11.30
CA MET A 91 -4.85 -14.18 -10.99
C MET A 91 -6.32 -14.59 -11.04
N THR A 92 -6.74 -15.33 -12.06
CA THR A 92 -8.14 -15.78 -12.17
C THR A 92 -8.53 -16.69 -11.00
N VAL A 93 -7.67 -17.66 -10.66
CA VAL A 93 -7.91 -18.56 -9.52
C VAL A 93 -7.98 -17.77 -8.21
N LEU A 94 -7.08 -16.78 -8.02
CA LEU A 94 -7.07 -15.92 -6.85
C LEU A 94 -8.40 -15.16 -6.70
N LEU A 95 -8.90 -14.55 -7.78
CA LEU A 95 -10.16 -13.80 -7.79
C LEU A 95 -11.35 -14.71 -7.43
N VAL A 96 -11.43 -15.90 -8.06
CA VAL A 96 -12.54 -16.85 -7.84
C VAL A 96 -12.51 -17.45 -6.43
N VAL A 97 -11.34 -17.92 -5.99
CA VAL A 97 -11.20 -18.56 -4.67
C VAL A 97 -11.47 -17.57 -3.54
N CYS A 98 -10.97 -16.33 -3.65
CA CYS A 98 -11.19 -15.32 -2.62
C CYS A 98 -12.61 -14.75 -2.59
N ALA A 99 -13.41 -14.92 -3.65
CA ALA A 99 -14.82 -14.53 -3.62
C ALA A 99 -15.62 -15.29 -2.56
N VAL A 100 -15.25 -16.54 -2.28
CA VAL A 100 -15.93 -17.39 -1.27
C VAL A 100 -15.77 -16.82 0.13
N PRO A 101 -14.57 -16.64 0.70
CA PRO A 101 -14.43 -16.05 2.04
C PRO A 101 -14.99 -14.62 2.11
N VAL A 102 -14.88 -13.82 1.05
CA VAL A 102 -15.49 -12.48 1.02
C VAL A 102 -17.01 -12.56 1.18
N TYR A 103 -17.67 -13.48 0.48
CA TYR A 103 -19.13 -13.69 0.63
C TYR A 103 -19.48 -14.18 2.04
N VAL A 104 -18.68 -15.07 2.60
CA VAL A 104 -18.90 -15.67 3.94
C VAL A 104 -18.81 -14.61 5.06
N VAL A 105 -18.06 -13.50 4.87
CA VAL A 105 -18.05 -12.38 5.84
C VAL A 105 -19.48 -11.93 6.21
N SER A 106 -20.43 -11.97 5.26
CA SER A 106 -21.81 -11.53 5.49
C SER A 106 -22.58 -12.33 6.54
N TYR A 107 -22.10 -13.51 6.92
CA TYR A 107 -22.70 -14.40 7.91
C TYR A 107 -21.99 -14.36 9.28
N ALA A 108 -20.85 -13.73 9.36
CA ALA A 108 -20.09 -13.63 10.61
C ALA A 108 -20.83 -12.78 11.64
N THR A 109 -20.75 -13.19 12.90
CA THR A 109 -21.44 -12.53 14.04
C THR A 109 -20.51 -12.27 15.21
N GLN A 110 -19.31 -12.87 15.23
CA GLN A 110 -18.33 -12.76 16.31
C GLN A 110 -16.95 -12.35 15.77
N LEU A 111 -16.17 -11.64 16.56
CA LEU A 111 -14.86 -11.14 16.16
C LEU A 111 -13.96 -12.24 15.59
N TRP A 112 -13.85 -13.40 16.26
CA TRP A 112 -12.98 -14.48 15.80
C TRP A 112 -13.33 -14.99 14.39
N GLN A 113 -14.63 -14.99 14.05
CA GLN A 113 -15.09 -15.38 12.69
C GLN A 113 -14.56 -14.40 11.64
N PHE A 114 -14.69 -13.09 11.90
CA PHE A 114 -14.12 -12.05 11.02
C PHE A 114 -12.61 -12.18 10.87
N LEU A 115 -11.89 -12.50 11.96
CA LEU A 115 -10.45 -12.69 11.93
C LEU A 115 -10.06 -13.89 11.07
N VAL A 116 -10.69 -15.05 11.29
CA VAL A 116 -10.41 -16.26 10.51
C VAL A 116 -10.75 -16.05 9.01
N ILE A 117 -11.94 -15.53 8.72
CA ILE A 117 -12.33 -15.25 7.33
C ILE A 117 -11.42 -14.17 6.72
N GLY A 118 -11.02 -13.17 7.52
CA GLY A 118 -10.09 -12.11 7.14
C GLY A 118 -8.74 -12.66 6.68
N LEU A 119 -8.21 -13.71 7.32
CA LEU A 119 -6.99 -14.38 6.88
C LEU A 119 -7.16 -15.01 5.49
N PHE A 120 -8.29 -15.66 5.20
CA PHE A 120 -8.53 -16.27 3.88
C PHE A 120 -8.74 -15.23 2.79
N LEU A 121 -9.58 -14.23 3.02
CA LEU A 121 -9.82 -13.18 2.03
C LEU A 121 -8.56 -12.32 1.80
N GLY A 122 -7.68 -12.22 2.79
CA GLY A 122 -6.44 -11.46 2.73
C GLY A 122 -5.52 -11.86 1.58
N CYS A 123 -5.64 -13.09 1.06
CA CYS A 123 -4.86 -13.56 -0.09
C CYS A 123 -4.99 -12.64 -1.32
N VAL A 124 -6.12 -11.89 -1.48
CA VAL A 124 -6.27 -10.91 -2.57
C VAL A 124 -5.18 -9.82 -2.56
N GLY A 125 -4.60 -9.51 -1.39
CA GLY A 125 -3.50 -8.55 -1.24
C GLY A 125 -2.20 -8.98 -1.92
N ALA A 126 -2.06 -10.26 -2.26
CA ALA A 126 -0.92 -10.77 -3.01
C ALA A 126 -1.08 -10.61 -4.54
N SER A 127 -2.22 -10.10 -5.04
CA SER A 127 -2.47 -9.84 -6.47
C SER A 127 -1.41 -8.95 -7.13
N PHE A 128 -0.77 -8.07 -6.36
CA PHE A 128 0.37 -7.28 -6.82
C PHE A 128 1.55 -8.18 -7.25
N ALA A 129 1.88 -9.20 -6.48
CA ALA A 129 2.97 -10.11 -6.78
C ALA A 129 2.68 -11.01 -8.00
N VAL A 130 1.41 -11.26 -8.30
CA VAL A 130 0.96 -11.96 -9.50
C VAL A 130 1.01 -11.06 -10.73
N GLY A 131 0.43 -9.87 -10.64
CA GLY A 131 0.27 -8.96 -11.77
C GLY A 131 1.57 -8.33 -12.23
N THR A 132 2.49 -8.00 -11.30
CA THR A 132 3.76 -7.34 -11.64
C THR A 132 4.59 -8.13 -12.65
N PRO A 133 5.00 -9.39 -12.42
CA PRO A 133 5.76 -10.15 -13.40
C PRO A 133 4.94 -10.46 -14.65
N TYR A 134 3.65 -10.71 -14.51
CA TYR A 134 2.77 -11.00 -15.64
C TYR A 134 2.70 -9.82 -16.63
N VAL A 135 2.39 -8.62 -16.17
CA VAL A 135 2.33 -7.41 -17.02
C VAL A 135 3.71 -7.09 -17.61
N ALA A 136 4.79 -7.17 -16.80
CA ALA A 136 6.15 -6.85 -17.24
C ALA A 136 6.59 -7.68 -18.46
N ARG A 137 6.09 -8.92 -18.62
CA ARG A 137 6.45 -9.82 -19.72
C ARG A 137 5.84 -9.43 -21.06
N PHE A 138 4.80 -8.58 -21.09
CA PHE A 138 4.17 -8.08 -22.30
C PHE A 138 4.75 -6.77 -22.81
N PHE A 139 5.64 -6.12 -22.03
CA PHE A 139 6.21 -4.83 -22.39
C PHE A 139 7.73 -4.91 -22.59
N PRO A 140 8.26 -4.21 -23.62
CA PRO A 140 9.70 -4.14 -23.83
C PRO A 140 10.37 -3.37 -22.66
N PRO A 141 11.66 -3.62 -22.37
CA PRO A 141 12.38 -3.05 -21.23
C PRO A 141 12.21 -1.53 -21.07
N GLN A 142 12.23 -0.80 -22.21
CA GLN A 142 12.12 0.67 -22.24
C GLN A 142 10.75 1.20 -21.79
N ARG A 143 9.70 0.38 -21.83
CA ARG A 143 8.33 0.76 -21.46
C ARG A 143 7.76 0.03 -20.25
N ARG A 144 8.56 -0.83 -19.61
CA ARG A 144 8.15 -1.55 -18.39
C ARG A 144 7.85 -0.60 -17.24
N GLY A 145 8.61 0.48 -17.10
CA GLY A 145 8.36 1.49 -16.05
C GLY A 145 6.97 2.11 -16.16
N LEU A 146 6.55 2.51 -17.39
CA LEU A 146 5.21 3.03 -17.63
C LEU A 146 4.13 1.99 -17.30
N ALA A 147 4.30 0.75 -17.77
CA ALA A 147 3.35 -0.33 -17.51
C ALA A 147 3.22 -0.63 -16.01
N MET A 148 4.34 -0.64 -15.28
CA MET A 148 4.34 -0.84 -13.82
C MET A 148 3.73 0.34 -13.07
N GLY A 149 3.92 1.56 -13.55
CA GLY A 149 3.26 2.76 -13.00
C GLY A 149 1.74 2.69 -13.13
N VAL A 150 1.25 2.35 -14.32
CA VAL A 150 -0.20 2.17 -14.58
C VAL A 150 -0.76 1.02 -13.76
N PHE A 151 -0.10 -0.14 -13.75
CA PHE A 151 -0.51 -1.28 -12.93
C PHE A 151 -0.53 -0.93 -11.43
N GLY A 152 0.51 -0.22 -10.96
CA GLY A 152 0.61 0.23 -9.57
C GLY A 152 -0.51 1.19 -9.14
N ALA A 153 -1.09 1.95 -10.09
CA ALA A 153 -2.26 2.80 -9.82
C ALA A 153 -3.50 2.01 -9.36
N GLY A 154 -3.53 0.67 -9.56
CA GLY A 154 -4.56 -0.20 -8.99
C GLY A 154 -4.66 -0.14 -7.45
N THR A 155 -3.61 0.32 -6.74
CA THR A 155 -3.72 0.65 -5.30
C THR A 155 -4.78 1.71 -5.00
N SER A 156 -5.27 2.47 -6.01
CA SER A 156 -6.41 3.39 -5.87
C SER A 156 -7.71 2.69 -5.46
N GLY A 157 -7.76 1.35 -5.52
CA GLY A 157 -8.81 0.56 -4.88
C GLY A 157 -9.03 0.91 -3.40
N ALA A 158 -8.00 1.38 -2.67
CA ALA A 158 -8.17 1.91 -1.32
C ALA A 158 -9.11 3.12 -1.30
N ALA A 159 -8.92 4.09 -2.20
CA ALA A 159 -9.80 5.25 -2.31
C ALA A 159 -11.21 4.87 -2.81
N VAL A 160 -11.30 3.94 -3.77
CA VAL A 160 -12.59 3.40 -4.24
C VAL A 160 -13.36 2.77 -3.07
N ASN A 161 -12.71 1.97 -2.24
CA ASN A 161 -13.32 1.41 -1.03
C ASN A 161 -13.84 2.50 -0.08
N LEU A 162 -13.08 3.58 0.12
CA LEU A 162 -13.47 4.70 0.99
C LEU A 162 -14.70 5.48 0.47
N PHE A 163 -14.94 5.50 -0.84
CA PHE A 163 -16.15 6.09 -1.42
C PHE A 163 -17.32 5.10 -1.48
N VAL A 164 -17.08 3.89 -1.96
CA VAL A 164 -18.15 2.92 -2.28
C VAL A 164 -18.70 2.25 -1.02
N THR A 165 -17.83 1.79 -0.11
CA THR A 165 -18.26 1.03 1.08
C THR A 165 -19.22 1.83 1.97
N PRO A 166 -19.00 3.12 2.32
CA PRO A 166 -19.92 3.84 3.20
C PRO A 166 -21.28 4.06 2.56
N LEU A 167 -21.33 4.26 1.23
CA LEU A 167 -22.59 4.43 0.50
C LEU A 167 -23.39 3.14 0.49
N LEU A 168 -22.76 2.00 0.21
CA LEU A 168 -23.42 0.69 0.26
C LEU A 168 -23.89 0.34 1.67
N LEU A 169 -23.05 0.63 2.67
CA LEU A 169 -23.35 0.39 4.07
C LEU A 169 -24.56 1.20 4.53
N ASN A 170 -24.65 2.48 4.14
CA ASN A 170 -25.76 3.35 4.48
C ASN A 170 -27.06 2.94 3.76
N ALA A 171 -26.97 2.48 2.50
CA ALA A 171 -28.14 2.11 1.69
C ALA A 171 -28.70 0.72 2.02
N TYR A 172 -27.82 -0.26 2.27
CA TYR A 172 -28.19 -1.68 2.32
C TYR A 172 -27.75 -2.41 3.59
N GLY A 173 -27.03 -1.73 4.49
CA GLY A 173 -26.42 -2.33 5.67
C GLY A 173 -25.12 -3.10 5.36
N TRP A 174 -24.37 -3.41 6.43
CA TRP A 174 -23.01 -3.94 6.29
C TRP A 174 -22.93 -5.34 5.66
N ARG A 175 -23.95 -6.20 5.86
CA ARG A 175 -23.96 -7.57 5.33
C ARG A 175 -24.03 -7.66 3.80
N VAL A 176 -24.52 -6.62 3.14
CA VAL A 176 -24.63 -6.57 1.68
C VAL A 176 -23.29 -6.19 1.04
N VAL A 177 -22.47 -5.40 1.71
CA VAL A 177 -21.17 -4.96 1.20
C VAL A 177 -20.26 -6.13 0.77
N PRO A 178 -19.96 -7.13 1.63
CA PRO A 178 -19.11 -8.25 1.22
C PRO A 178 -19.75 -9.12 0.12
N ARG A 179 -21.08 -9.21 0.05
CA ARG A 179 -21.78 -9.92 -1.05
C ARG A 179 -21.55 -9.24 -2.39
N ILE A 180 -21.68 -7.91 -2.45
CA ILE A 180 -21.41 -7.12 -3.65
C ILE A 180 -19.96 -7.27 -4.04
N TYR A 181 -19.02 -7.22 -3.09
CA TYR A 181 -17.59 -7.36 -3.35
C TYR A 181 -17.19 -8.77 -3.84
N ALA A 182 -17.85 -9.80 -3.33
CA ALA A 182 -17.67 -11.15 -3.85
C ALA A 182 -18.14 -11.28 -5.31
N ILE A 183 -19.29 -10.71 -5.65
CA ILE A 183 -19.80 -10.65 -7.03
C ILE A 183 -18.84 -9.84 -7.91
N ALA A 184 -18.33 -8.70 -7.42
CA ALA A 184 -17.35 -7.88 -8.14
C ALA A 184 -16.07 -8.66 -8.45
N LEU A 185 -15.57 -9.50 -7.51
CA LEU A 185 -14.42 -10.38 -7.77
C LEU A 185 -14.73 -11.40 -8.88
N LEU A 186 -15.89 -12.05 -8.86
CA LEU A 186 -16.28 -13.01 -9.89
C LEU A 186 -16.45 -12.38 -11.26
N VAL A 187 -17.14 -11.24 -11.33
CA VAL A 187 -17.28 -10.46 -12.58
C VAL A 187 -15.91 -10.03 -13.09
N THR A 188 -15.04 -9.55 -12.20
CA THR A 188 -13.67 -9.19 -12.56
C THR A 188 -12.87 -10.39 -13.04
N ALA A 189 -13.06 -11.58 -12.46
CA ALA A 189 -12.40 -12.80 -12.92
C ALA A 189 -12.80 -13.14 -14.37
N VAL A 190 -14.08 -13.01 -14.72
CA VAL A 190 -14.58 -13.22 -16.08
C VAL A 190 -13.98 -12.18 -17.04
N ILE A 191 -14.06 -10.89 -16.70
CA ILE A 191 -13.50 -9.80 -17.51
C ILE A 191 -11.99 -10.01 -17.72
N PHE A 192 -11.27 -10.32 -16.63
CA PHE A 192 -9.83 -10.58 -16.67
C PHE A 192 -9.50 -11.77 -17.57
N TRP A 193 -10.22 -12.88 -17.44
CA TRP A 193 -10.00 -14.06 -18.29
C TRP A 193 -10.22 -13.76 -19.77
N LEU A 194 -11.23 -13.02 -20.13
CA LEU A 194 -11.55 -12.69 -21.52
C LEU A 194 -10.56 -11.66 -22.13
N ALA A 195 -10.16 -10.66 -21.34
CA ALA A 195 -9.31 -9.55 -21.80
C ALA A 195 -7.81 -9.83 -21.67
N SER A 196 -7.41 -10.84 -20.88
CA SER A 196 -6.01 -11.21 -20.69
C SER A 196 -5.52 -12.23 -21.71
N ALA A 197 -4.21 -12.50 -21.72
CA ALA A 197 -3.57 -13.43 -22.64
C ALA A 197 -2.77 -14.51 -21.90
N PRO A 198 -2.53 -15.68 -22.51
CA PRO A 198 -1.59 -16.66 -21.95
C PRO A 198 -0.23 -16.01 -21.68
N ASP A 199 0.36 -16.36 -20.54
CA ASP A 199 1.62 -15.78 -20.09
C ASP A 199 2.80 -16.33 -20.88
N PRO A 200 3.58 -15.50 -21.61
CA PRO A 200 4.72 -15.97 -22.38
C PRO A 200 5.89 -16.46 -21.52
N GLY A 201 5.84 -16.22 -20.21
CA GLY A 201 6.86 -16.65 -19.25
C GLY A 201 6.47 -17.86 -18.40
N ALA A 202 5.28 -18.44 -18.62
CA ALA A 202 4.84 -19.63 -17.89
C ALA A 202 5.78 -20.83 -18.11
N GLY A 203 5.98 -21.63 -17.04
CA GLY A 203 6.83 -22.84 -17.12
C GLY A 203 8.31 -22.60 -16.86
N LYS A 204 8.76 -21.35 -16.66
CA LYS A 204 10.12 -21.07 -16.17
C LYS A 204 10.22 -21.53 -14.72
N ARG A 205 11.27 -22.29 -14.39
CA ARG A 205 11.53 -22.67 -13.00
C ARG A 205 11.81 -21.41 -12.19
N GLY A 206 10.88 -21.02 -11.34
CA GLY A 206 11.14 -20.03 -10.29
C GLY A 206 12.22 -20.53 -9.35
N GLY A 207 13.05 -19.65 -8.82
CA GLY A 207 14.03 -19.98 -7.80
C GLY A 207 13.38 -20.62 -6.56
N SER A 208 14.15 -21.38 -5.78
CA SER A 208 13.68 -21.95 -4.52
C SER A 208 13.28 -20.83 -3.55
N LEU A 209 12.13 -20.98 -2.87
CA LEU A 209 11.73 -20.03 -1.80
C LEU A 209 12.82 -19.90 -0.72
N LEU A 210 13.53 -20.98 -0.41
CA LEU A 210 14.62 -20.98 0.56
C LEU A 210 15.81 -20.14 0.09
N ASP A 211 16.12 -20.14 -1.22
CA ASP A 211 17.19 -19.30 -1.77
C ASP A 211 16.84 -17.80 -1.67
N SER A 212 15.53 -17.48 -1.72
CA SER A 212 15.06 -16.10 -1.54
C SER A 212 15.45 -15.52 -0.17
N PHE A 213 15.51 -16.33 0.87
CA PHE A 213 15.91 -15.86 2.21
C PHE A 213 17.41 -15.63 2.38
N LYS A 214 18.28 -16.13 1.47
CA LYS A 214 19.72 -15.86 1.53
C LYS A 214 20.05 -14.38 1.39
N VAL A 215 19.22 -13.61 0.68
CA VAL A 215 19.38 -12.17 0.49
C VAL A 215 19.21 -11.38 1.80
N LEU A 216 18.53 -11.94 2.81
CA LEU A 216 18.41 -11.33 4.15
C LEU A 216 19.74 -11.21 4.91
N ARG A 217 20.82 -11.83 4.42
CA ARG A 217 22.17 -11.64 4.98
C ARG A 217 22.77 -10.28 4.64
N ASP A 218 22.25 -9.61 3.60
CA ASP A 218 22.70 -8.27 3.23
C ASP A 218 21.98 -7.19 4.06
N PRO A 219 22.71 -6.38 4.86
CA PRO A 219 22.10 -5.31 5.67
C PRO A 219 21.34 -4.26 4.87
N ARG A 220 21.67 -4.08 3.58
CA ARG A 220 20.97 -3.15 2.68
C ARG A 220 19.51 -3.58 2.47
N VAL A 221 19.23 -4.88 2.44
CA VAL A 221 17.86 -5.40 2.30
C VAL A 221 17.00 -5.04 3.50
N TRP A 222 17.54 -5.14 4.73
CA TRP A 222 16.80 -4.74 5.95
C TRP A 222 16.46 -3.27 5.96
N ARG A 223 17.37 -2.43 5.49
CA ARG A 223 17.13 -0.99 5.32
C ARG A 223 15.99 -0.71 4.35
N LEU A 224 15.98 -1.37 3.18
CA LEU A 224 14.89 -1.26 2.21
C LEU A 224 13.56 -1.80 2.76
N CYS A 225 13.60 -2.89 3.53
CA CYS A 225 12.45 -3.41 4.26
C CYS A 225 11.87 -2.35 5.21
N GLN A 226 12.71 -1.64 5.93
CA GLN A 226 12.28 -0.58 6.83
C GLN A 226 11.66 0.60 6.08
N TYR A 227 12.29 1.10 5.01
CA TYR A 227 11.74 2.20 4.21
C TYR A 227 10.36 1.84 3.65
N TYR A 228 10.23 0.63 3.13
CA TYR A 228 8.95 0.18 2.57
C TYR A 228 7.91 -0.14 3.65
N SER A 229 8.32 -0.59 4.83
CA SER A 229 7.40 -0.77 5.97
C SER A 229 6.77 0.54 6.41
N ILE A 230 7.49 1.67 6.31
CA ILE A 230 6.93 2.98 6.58
C ILE A 230 6.07 3.46 5.41
N ALA A 231 6.62 3.45 4.19
CA ALA A 231 5.94 4.01 3.04
C ALA A 231 4.66 3.24 2.69
N PHE A 232 4.74 1.92 2.53
CA PHE A 232 3.59 1.07 2.19
C PHE A 232 2.82 0.64 3.44
N GLY A 233 3.51 0.24 4.50
CA GLY A 233 2.86 -0.16 5.76
C GLY A 233 2.14 1.00 6.42
N GLY A 234 2.76 2.18 6.51
CA GLY A 234 2.15 3.40 7.01
C GLY A 234 0.97 3.86 6.14
N PHE A 235 1.12 3.80 4.81
CA PHE A 235 0.02 4.07 3.88
C PHE A 235 -1.18 3.15 4.11
N THR A 236 -0.93 1.85 4.21
CA THR A 236 -1.97 0.84 4.43
C THR A 236 -2.64 1.03 5.78
N ALA A 237 -1.84 1.18 6.84
CA ALA A 237 -2.33 1.35 8.20
C ALA A 237 -3.19 2.61 8.37
N LEU A 238 -2.74 3.75 7.85
CA LEU A 238 -3.51 4.99 7.92
C LEU A 238 -4.75 4.94 7.02
N SER A 239 -4.70 4.31 5.84
CA SER A 239 -5.89 4.13 5.00
C SER A 239 -6.99 3.33 5.72
N LEU A 240 -6.60 2.38 6.59
CA LEU A 240 -7.52 1.59 7.41
C LEU A 240 -8.01 2.36 8.66
N TRP A 241 -7.18 3.29 9.21
CA TRP A 241 -7.42 3.94 10.48
C TRP A 241 -8.12 5.31 10.40
N ILE A 242 -7.79 6.11 9.39
CA ILE A 242 -8.28 7.50 9.25
C ILE A 242 -9.82 7.62 9.24
N PRO A 243 -10.63 6.72 8.63
CA PRO A 243 -12.09 6.85 8.70
C PRO A 243 -12.62 6.82 10.13
N GLN A 244 -12.13 5.89 10.96
CA GLN A 244 -12.48 5.79 12.37
C GLN A 244 -11.98 7.01 13.17
N TYR A 245 -10.76 7.48 12.88
CA TYR A 245 -10.19 8.66 13.50
C TYR A 245 -11.05 9.90 13.25
N LEU A 246 -11.37 10.20 11.99
CA LEU A 246 -12.18 11.36 11.60
C LEU A 246 -13.60 11.31 12.19
N LYS A 247 -14.22 10.12 12.19
CA LYS A 247 -15.53 9.93 12.81
C LYS A 247 -15.48 10.28 14.31
N ASN A 248 -14.47 9.84 15.02
CA ASN A 248 -14.39 9.98 16.47
C ASN A 248 -13.84 11.34 16.93
N GLU A 249 -12.87 11.91 16.19
CA GLU A 249 -12.22 13.17 16.55
C GLU A 249 -13.08 14.37 16.18
N TYR A 250 -13.67 14.33 14.97
CA TYR A 250 -14.43 15.47 14.43
C TYR A 250 -15.94 15.23 14.41
N GLY A 251 -16.45 14.11 14.94
CA GLY A 251 -17.88 13.81 14.98
C GLY A 251 -18.55 13.64 13.61
N MET A 252 -17.77 13.30 12.58
CA MET A 252 -18.26 13.20 11.21
C MET A 252 -19.13 11.94 11.00
N SER A 253 -20.05 12.02 10.03
CA SER A 253 -20.67 10.80 9.50
C SER A 253 -19.61 9.90 8.84
N LEU A 254 -19.86 8.58 8.80
CA LEU A 254 -18.92 7.65 8.19
C LEU A 254 -18.66 7.96 6.70
N VAL A 255 -19.69 8.42 5.99
CA VAL A 255 -19.57 8.82 4.57
C VAL A 255 -18.60 9.98 4.41
N MET A 256 -18.75 11.03 5.23
CA MET A 256 -17.88 12.22 5.19
C MET A 256 -16.46 11.88 5.66
N ALA A 257 -16.32 11.14 6.75
CA ALA A 257 -15.03 10.70 7.27
C ALA A 257 -14.24 9.87 6.24
N SER A 258 -14.92 8.95 5.55
CA SER A 258 -14.30 8.14 4.51
C SER A 258 -13.95 8.96 3.26
N ALA A 259 -14.79 9.91 2.86
CA ALA A 259 -14.49 10.81 1.74
C ALA A 259 -13.23 11.66 2.01
N PHE A 260 -13.07 12.19 3.22
CA PHE A 260 -11.85 12.91 3.60
C PHE A 260 -10.63 11.98 3.74
N ALA A 261 -10.82 10.74 4.22
CA ALA A 261 -9.77 9.73 4.25
C ALA A 261 -9.27 9.36 2.83
N ALA A 262 -10.14 9.44 1.82
CA ALA A 262 -9.74 9.27 0.42
C ALA A 262 -8.75 10.36 -0.04
N GLY A 263 -8.78 11.56 0.56
CA GLY A 263 -7.79 12.62 0.36
C GLY A 263 -6.36 12.21 0.71
N PHE A 264 -6.18 11.23 1.60
CA PHE A 264 -4.90 10.58 1.88
C PHE A 264 -4.61 9.42 0.90
N SER A 265 -5.57 8.54 0.70
CA SER A 265 -5.35 7.28 -0.05
C SER A 265 -5.21 7.51 -1.55
N LEU A 266 -5.90 8.50 -2.13
CA LEU A 266 -5.85 8.79 -3.55
C LEU A 266 -4.47 9.29 -4.00
N PRO A 267 -3.89 10.37 -3.40
CA PRO A 267 -2.53 10.78 -3.74
C PRO A 267 -1.50 9.69 -3.44
N GLY A 268 -1.65 8.94 -2.35
CA GLY A 268 -0.80 7.80 -1.99
C GLY A 268 -0.78 6.69 -3.03
N SER A 269 -1.81 6.58 -3.82
CA SER A 269 -1.90 5.57 -4.90
C SER A 269 -1.46 6.12 -6.25
N VAL A 270 -1.99 7.27 -6.67
CA VAL A 270 -1.83 7.80 -8.03
C VAL A 270 -0.44 8.43 -8.23
N LEU A 271 0.08 9.11 -7.21
CA LEU A 271 1.36 9.82 -7.30
C LEU A 271 2.60 8.91 -7.28
N ARG A 272 2.43 7.58 -7.18
CA ARG A 272 3.56 6.64 -7.28
C ARG A 272 4.32 6.75 -8.61
N ALA A 273 3.62 6.97 -9.71
CA ALA A 273 4.25 7.18 -11.01
C ALA A 273 5.14 8.43 -11.01
N LEU A 274 4.65 9.52 -10.41
CA LEU A 274 5.44 10.74 -10.24
C LEU A 274 6.65 10.51 -9.32
N GLY A 275 6.47 9.75 -8.23
CA GLY A 275 7.57 9.36 -7.33
C GLY A 275 8.67 8.57 -8.04
N GLY A 276 8.29 7.69 -8.98
CA GLY A 276 9.24 6.99 -9.85
C GLY A 276 10.02 7.96 -10.74
N ALA A 277 9.34 8.86 -11.44
CA ALA A 277 9.98 9.86 -12.29
C ALA A 277 10.91 10.80 -11.51
N LEU A 278 10.52 11.21 -10.29
CA LEU A 278 11.38 11.99 -9.39
C LEU A 278 12.62 11.19 -8.97
N SER A 279 12.46 9.89 -8.68
CA SER A 279 13.57 9.02 -8.29
C SER A 279 14.53 8.76 -9.45
N ASP A 280 14.04 8.71 -10.69
CA ASP A 280 14.89 8.61 -11.88
C ASP A 280 15.69 9.90 -12.14
N ARG A 281 15.10 11.08 -11.84
CA ARG A 281 15.72 12.38 -12.08
C ARG A 281 16.69 12.81 -10.95
N PHE A 282 16.30 12.59 -9.70
CA PHE A 282 17.03 13.10 -8.52
C PHE A 282 17.74 12.00 -7.72
N GLY A 283 17.55 10.73 -8.11
CA GLY A 283 18.05 9.57 -7.38
C GLY A 283 17.11 9.12 -6.25
N ALA A 284 17.11 7.81 -5.98
CA ALA A 284 16.27 7.21 -4.95
C ALA A 284 16.56 7.76 -3.55
N HIS A 285 17.86 8.02 -3.26
CA HIS A 285 18.30 8.59 -1.99
C HIS A 285 17.66 9.95 -1.69
N ALA A 286 17.77 10.90 -2.61
CA ALA A 286 17.24 12.24 -2.41
C ALA A 286 15.72 12.23 -2.21
N VAL A 287 15.00 11.45 -3.01
CA VAL A 287 13.53 11.34 -2.89
C VAL A 287 13.13 10.73 -1.55
N THR A 288 13.82 9.68 -1.10
CA THR A 288 13.56 9.04 0.20
C THR A 288 13.91 9.98 1.35
N TRP A 289 15.08 10.64 1.30
CA TRP A 289 15.54 11.55 2.34
C TRP A 289 14.59 12.72 2.56
N TRP A 290 14.30 13.48 1.51
CA TRP A 290 13.40 14.62 1.60
C TRP A 290 11.95 14.20 1.86
N GLY A 291 11.54 13.05 1.31
CA GLY A 291 10.24 12.47 1.59
C GLY A 291 10.07 12.16 3.08
N LEU A 292 11.06 11.54 3.73
CA LEU A 292 10.99 11.26 5.17
C LEU A 292 10.98 12.53 6.01
N TRP A 293 11.70 13.61 5.62
CA TRP A 293 11.61 14.89 6.31
C TRP A 293 10.22 15.51 6.23
N VAL A 294 9.63 15.53 5.03
CA VAL A 294 8.26 16.05 4.86
C VAL A 294 7.24 15.19 5.63
N ALA A 295 7.40 13.86 5.61
CA ALA A 295 6.56 12.97 6.42
C ALA A 295 6.73 13.23 7.91
N TRP A 296 7.96 13.44 8.39
CA TRP A 296 8.26 13.73 9.79
C TRP A 296 7.60 15.01 10.27
N ILE A 297 7.71 16.10 9.50
CA ILE A 297 7.06 17.39 9.81
C ILE A 297 5.54 17.24 9.83
N SER A 298 4.97 16.56 8.79
CA SER A 298 3.52 16.34 8.70
C SER A 298 3.00 15.52 9.87
N LEU A 299 3.72 14.46 10.25
CA LEU A 299 3.36 13.60 11.37
C LEU A 299 3.54 14.31 12.72
N PHE A 300 4.55 15.15 12.87
CA PHE A 300 4.72 16.01 14.05
C PHE A 300 3.49 16.89 14.28
N LEU A 301 3.06 17.60 13.24
CA LEU A 301 1.88 18.45 13.32
C LEU A 301 0.60 17.67 13.59
N LEU A 302 0.42 16.50 12.97
CA LEU A 302 -0.72 15.60 13.19
C LEU A 302 -0.70 14.94 14.57
N SER A 303 0.46 14.82 15.21
CA SER A 303 0.63 14.19 16.52
C SER A 303 0.10 15.05 17.65
N TYR A 304 -0.13 16.33 17.41
CA TYR A 304 -0.54 17.26 18.47
C TYR A 304 -2.01 17.05 18.82
N PRO A 305 -2.33 16.64 20.07
CA PRO A 305 -3.71 16.45 20.50
C PRO A 305 -4.41 17.79 20.71
N ALA A 306 -5.74 17.80 20.66
CA ALA A 306 -6.51 18.97 21.09
C ALA A 306 -6.18 19.30 22.55
N THR A 307 -5.70 20.51 22.80
CA THR A 307 -5.16 20.93 24.08
C THR A 307 -5.70 22.30 24.47
N ASP A 308 -6.17 22.41 25.70
CA ASP A 308 -6.57 23.68 26.30
C ASP A 308 -5.41 24.19 27.17
N PHE A 309 -4.81 25.33 26.77
CA PHE A 309 -3.78 26.00 27.55
C PHE A 309 -4.40 27.09 28.42
N VAL A 310 -4.03 27.10 29.68
CA VAL A 310 -4.30 28.21 30.56
C VAL A 310 -3.02 29.05 30.69
N ILE A 311 -3.04 30.22 30.08
CA ILE A 311 -1.91 31.13 30.09
C ILE A 311 -2.12 32.15 31.21
N HIS A 312 -1.19 32.23 32.14
CA HIS A 312 -1.17 33.27 33.17
C HIS A 312 -0.58 34.56 32.57
N THR A 313 -1.41 35.56 32.40
CA THR A 313 -1.02 36.88 31.90
C THR A 313 -0.94 37.86 33.06
N ILE A 314 -0.43 39.07 32.82
CA ILE A 314 -0.34 40.14 33.82
C ILE A 314 -1.73 40.53 34.33
N ASP A 315 -2.75 40.47 33.47
CA ASP A 315 -4.12 40.87 33.77
C ASP A 315 -5.05 39.73 34.19
N GLY A 316 -4.51 38.51 34.39
CA GLY A 316 -5.29 37.34 34.77
C GLY A 316 -4.99 36.09 33.94
N THR A 317 -5.96 35.18 33.78
CA THR A 317 -5.80 33.95 33.02
C THR A 317 -6.51 34.03 31.67
N ALA A 318 -5.79 33.70 30.58
CA ALA A 318 -6.35 33.55 29.24
C ALA A 318 -6.37 32.07 28.85
N ALA A 319 -7.48 31.58 28.33
CA ALA A 319 -7.59 30.23 27.79
C ALA A 319 -7.30 30.24 26.29
N LEU A 320 -6.29 29.48 25.86
CA LEU A 320 -5.98 29.24 24.43
C LEU A 320 -6.30 27.78 24.10
N LYS A 321 -7.24 27.58 23.15
CA LYS A 321 -7.56 26.25 22.62
C LYS A 321 -6.76 26.03 21.36
N LEU A 322 -5.91 25.00 21.39
CA LEU A 322 -5.17 24.55 20.23
C LEU A 322 -5.74 23.21 19.78
N SER A 323 -6.36 23.20 18.60
CA SER A 323 -6.86 21.98 17.97
C SER A 323 -6.59 22.02 16.47
N MET A 324 -6.31 20.85 15.88
CA MET A 324 -6.11 20.73 14.44
C MET A 324 -7.45 20.94 13.71
N PRO A 325 -7.61 21.96 12.85
CA PRO A 325 -8.82 22.11 12.04
C PRO A 325 -8.89 21.01 10.98
N VAL A 326 -10.10 20.58 10.60
CA VAL A 326 -10.32 19.53 9.58
C VAL A 326 -9.58 19.83 8.28
N ALA A 327 -9.60 21.07 7.81
CA ALA A 327 -8.90 21.47 6.58
C ALA A 327 -7.38 21.26 6.69
N GLY A 328 -6.79 21.61 7.84
CA GLY A 328 -5.37 21.39 8.13
C GLY A 328 -5.04 19.89 8.18
N PHE A 329 -5.89 19.09 8.83
CA PHE A 329 -5.75 17.64 8.88
C PHE A 329 -5.77 17.02 7.47
N VAL A 330 -6.75 17.38 6.64
CA VAL A 330 -6.89 16.88 5.27
C VAL A 330 -5.69 17.30 4.41
N ALA A 331 -5.23 18.54 4.52
CA ALA A 331 -4.06 19.02 3.78
C ALA A 331 -2.78 18.26 4.17
N LEU A 332 -2.53 18.08 5.48
CA LEU A 332 -1.36 17.34 5.97
C LEU A 332 -1.41 15.86 5.59
N THR A 333 -2.58 15.22 5.68
CA THR A 333 -2.74 13.82 5.28
C THR A 333 -2.63 13.65 3.76
N PHE A 334 -3.09 14.62 2.95
CA PHE A 334 -2.85 14.64 1.50
C PHE A 334 -1.36 14.65 1.18
N VAL A 335 -0.60 15.57 1.81
CA VAL A 335 0.86 15.64 1.66
C VAL A 335 1.52 14.34 2.11
N LEU A 336 1.11 13.79 3.23
CA LEU A 336 1.64 12.53 3.76
C LEU A 336 1.37 11.35 2.80
N GLY A 337 0.18 11.29 2.19
CA GLY A 337 -0.15 10.31 1.17
C GLY A 337 0.77 10.42 -0.05
N ALA A 338 0.98 11.64 -0.56
CA ALA A 338 1.89 11.89 -1.69
C ALA A 338 3.32 11.45 -1.37
N VAL A 339 3.81 11.79 -0.20
CA VAL A 339 5.18 11.44 0.24
C VAL A 339 5.34 9.94 0.42
N PHE A 340 4.35 9.24 0.95
CA PHE A 340 4.37 7.78 1.03
C PHE A 340 4.37 7.14 -0.36
N ALA A 341 3.63 7.71 -1.33
CA ALA A 341 3.69 7.26 -2.72
C ALA A 341 5.11 7.38 -3.30
N PHE A 342 5.79 8.51 -3.04
CA PHE A 342 7.18 8.73 -3.46
C PHE A 342 8.13 7.74 -2.78
N GLY A 343 7.98 7.51 -1.48
CA GLY A 343 8.75 6.53 -0.71
C GLY A 343 8.57 5.09 -1.22
N MET A 344 7.33 4.71 -1.60
CA MET A 344 7.08 3.41 -2.21
C MET A 344 7.81 3.24 -3.56
N ALA A 345 7.83 4.30 -4.38
CA ALA A 345 8.49 4.26 -5.69
C ALA A 345 10.01 4.29 -5.56
N SER A 346 10.56 5.17 -4.70
CA SER A 346 12.01 5.30 -4.48
C SER A 346 12.61 4.03 -3.89
N THR A 347 11.90 3.33 -3.01
CA THR A 347 12.37 2.05 -2.48
C THR A 347 12.57 1.01 -3.58
N PHE A 348 11.66 0.90 -4.55
CA PHE A 348 11.84 -0.01 -5.67
C PHE A 348 12.91 0.45 -6.68
N LYS A 349 13.16 1.75 -6.79
CA LYS A 349 14.32 2.26 -7.52
C LYS A 349 15.62 1.82 -6.87
N TYR A 350 15.75 1.91 -5.53
CA TYR A 350 16.88 1.35 -4.80
C TYR A 350 17.07 -0.15 -5.07
N VAL A 351 15.97 -0.91 -5.05
CA VAL A 351 16.04 -2.36 -5.35
C VAL A 351 16.60 -2.61 -6.74
N ALA A 352 16.17 -1.82 -7.73
CA ALA A 352 16.63 -1.96 -9.11
C ALA A 352 18.11 -1.58 -9.27
N ASP A 353 18.56 -0.55 -8.57
CA ASP A 353 19.93 -0.04 -8.67
C ASP A 353 20.94 -0.91 -7.87
N ASP A 354 20.57 -1.33 -6.65
CA ASP A 354 21.46 -2.04 -5.73
C ASP A 354 21.48 -3.57 -5.94
N PHE A 355 20.40 -4.14 -6.50
CA PHE A 355 20.21 -5.60 -6.63
C PHE A 355 19.70 -6.00 -8.03
N PRO A 356 20.38 -5.62 -9.12
CA PRO A 356 19.91 -5.90 -10.50
C PRO A 356 19.73 -7.40 -10.76
N ASP A 357 20.63 -8.25 -10.25
CA ASP A 357 20.63 -9.70 -10.45
C ASP A 357 19.56 -10.43 -9.61
N ASN A 358 19.19 -9.86 -8.45
CA ASN A 358 18.25 -10.43 -7.48
C ASN A 358 16.98 -9.58 -7.28
N MET A 359 16.66 -8.71 -8.24
CA MET A 359 15.60 -7.73 -8.12
C MET A 359 14.25 -8.33 -7.71
N GLY A 360 13.87 -9.46 -8.32
CA GLY A 360 12.58 -10.12 -8.03
C GLY A 360 12.48 -10.62 -6.59
N VAL A 361 13.56 -11.23 -6.08
CA VAL A 361 13.62 -11.76 -4.71
C VAL A 361 13.59 -10.64 -3.68
N VAL A 362 14.41 -9.60 -3.89
CA VAL A 362 14.48 -8.45 -2.96
C VAL A 362 13.15 -7.69 -2.97
N THR A 363 12.53 -7.49 -4.14
CA THR A 363 11.19 -6.89 -4.26
C THR A 363 10.14 -7.68 -3.47
N GLY A 364 10.19 -9.02 -3.52
CA GLY A 364 9.29 -9.89 -2.77
C GLY A 364 9.46 -9.72 -1.25
N ILE A 365 10.69 -9.72 -0.76
CA ILE A 365 11.02 -9.56 0.67
C ILE A 365 10.65 -8.15 1.16
N VAL A 366 11.03 -7.12 0.44
CA VAL A 366 10.67 -5.73 0.75
C VAL A 366 9.16 -5.55 0.74
N GLY A 367 8.47 -6.15 -0.24
CA GLY A 367 7.01 -6.17 -0.30
C GLY A 367 6.35 -6.88 0.89
N LEU A 368 6.93 -8.01 1.34
CA LEU A 368 6.50 -8.71 2.56
C LEU A 368 6.65 -7.82 3.79
N ALA A 369 7.81 -7.19 3.96
CA ALA A 369 8.07 -6.29 5.09
C ALA A 369 7.09 -5.12 5.14
N GLY A 370 6.80 -4.50 3.99
CA GLY A 370 5.79 -3.45 3.90
C GLY A 370 4.39 -3.92 4.31
N GLY A 371 4.02 -5.13 3.90
CA GLY A 371 2.75 -5.73 4.31
C GLY A 371 2.70 -6.05 5.81
N LEU A 372 3.80 -6.55 6.39
CA LEU A 372 3.90 -6.76 7.85
C LEU A 372 3.80 -5.43 8.62
N GLY A 373 4.39 -4.35 8.11
CA GLY A 373 4.18 -3.00 8.64
C GLY A 373 2.70 -2.61 8.64
N GLY A 374 2.02 -2.83 7.50
CA GLY A 374 0.58 -2.58 7.38
C GLY A 374 -0.31 -3.44 8.28
N PHE A 375 0.15 -4.62 8.67
CA PHE A 375 -0.52 -5.49 9.66
C PHE A 375 -0.28 -5.02 11.09
N LEU A 376 0.96 -4.77 11.48
CA LEU A 376 1.31 -4.47 12.87
C LEU A 376 0.87 -3.06 13.30
N LEU A 377 1.00 -2.07 12.42
CA LEU A 377 0.73 -0.68 12.78
C LEU A 377 -0.70 -0.41 13.26
N PRO A 378 -1.80 -0.91 12.62
CA PRO A 378 -3.15 -0.67 13.13
C PRO A 378 -3.38 -1.31 14.52
N ILE A 379 -2.76 -2.45 14.80
CA ILE A 379 -2.81 -3.09 16.13
C ILE A 379 -2.13 -2.19 17.15
N LEU A 380 -0.93 -1.70 16.84
CA LEU A 380 -0.18 -0.78 17.71
C LEU A 380 -0.93 0.54 17.92
N PHE A 381 -1.60 1.07 16.88
CA PHE A 381 -2.45 2.26 17.01
C PHE A 381 -3.59 2.02 18.00
N GLY A 382 -4.21 0.83 17.92
CA GLY A 382 -5.27 0.43 18.86
C GLY A 382 -4.76 0.30 20.28
N MET A 383 -3.65 -0.42 20.48
CA MET A 383 -3.03 -0.61 21.80
C MET A 383 -2.64 0.72 22.45
N LEU A 384 -2.01 1.61 21.68
CA LEU A 384 -1.61 2.92 22.18
C LEU A 384 -2.81 3.79 22.50
N LEU A 385 -3.88 3.73 21.71
CA LEU A 385 -5.11 4.46 21.99
C LEU A 385 -5.82 3.93 23.24
N ASP A 386 -5.87 2.62 23.44
CA ASP A 386 -6.49 2.02 24.63
C ASP A 386 -5.68 2.34 25.89
N PHE A 387 -4.34 2.41 25.78
CA PHE A 387 -3.45 2.74 26.91
C PHE A 387 -3.43 4.24 27.22
N ALA A 388 -3.12 5.08 26.24
CA ALA A 388 -2.89 6.51 26.44
C ALA A 388 -4.18 7.35 26.43
N ARG A 389 -5.28 6.80 25.89
CA ARG A 389 -6.57 7.49 25.70
C ARG A 389 -6.47 8.77 24.84
N VAL A 390 -5.39 8.93 24.08
CA VAL A 390 -5.13 10.05 23.16
C VAL A 390 -5.24 9.57 21.72
N ARG A 391 -6.13 10.16 20.93
CA ARG A 391 -6.42 9.68 19.57
C ARG A 391 -5.27 9.90 18.59
N THR A 392 -4.43 10.90 18.80
CA THR A 392 -3.28 11.22 17.92
C THR A 392 -2.07 10.29 18.11
N THR A 393 -2.13 9.32 19.04
CA THR A 393 -1.04 8.36 19.29
C THR A 393 -0.62 7.57 18.06
N CYS A 394 -1.51 7.33 17.11
CA CYS A 394 -1.19 6.69 15.84
C CYS A 394 -0.16 7.51 15.02
N PHE A 395 -0.32 8.84 15.01
CA PHE A 395 0.63 9.74 14.35
C PHE A 395 1.93 9.89 15.14
N MET A 396 1.84 9.90 16.50
CA MET A 396 3.02 9.92 17.37
C MET A 396 3.92 8.70 17.14
N LEU A 397 3.31 7.52 17.03
CA LEU A 397 4.05 6.28 16.73
C LEU A 397 4.77 6.37 15.37
N LEU A 398 4.04 6.77 14.33
CA LEU A 398 4.64 6.93 12.99
C LEU A 398 5.71 8.01 12.96
N TYR A 399 5.51 9.12 13.68
CA TYR A 399 6.52 10.16 13.86
C TYR A 399 7.82 9.59 14.43
N GLY A 400 7.73 8.78 15.49
CA GLY A 400 8.89 8.12 16.09
C GLY A 400 9.58 7.13 15.15
N ILE A 401 8.81 6.33 14.40
CA ILE A 401 9.35 5.37 13.43
C ILE A 401 10.05 6.10 12.28
N VAL A 402 9.48 7.17 11.76
CA VAL A 402 10.11 8.00 10.71
C VAL A 402 11.38 8.66 11.22
N TRP A 403 11.39 9.12 12.48
CA TRP A 403 12.60 9.67 13.12
C TRP A 403 13.74 8.66 13.17
N VAL A 404 13.47 7.44 13.61
CA VAL A 404 14.45 6.35 13.61
C VAL A 404 14.99 6.10 12.20
N SER A 405 14.14 6.16 11.19
CA SER A 405 14.55 5.96 9.80
C SER A 405 15.40 7.08 9.25
N LEU A 406 15.12 8.34 9.63
CA LEU A 406 15.99 9.49 9.31
C LEU A 406 17.39 9.33 9.94
N ILE A 407 17.46 8.88 11.19
CA ILE A 407 18.74 8.58 11.84
C ILE A 407 19.47 7.46 11.09
N LEU A 408 18.81 6.38 10.74
CA LEU A 408 19.42 5.26 10.03
C LEU A 408 19.95 5.67 8.66
N ILE A 409 19.19 6.44 7.87
CA ILE A 409 19.63 6.90 6.54
C ILE A 409 20.83 7.86 6.68
N TYR A 410 20.80 8.74 7.68
CA TYR A 410 21.91 9.64 7.98
C TYR A 410 23.19 8.87 8.29
N LEU A 411 23.12 7.89 9.18
CA LEU A 411 24.31 7.11 9.60
C LEU A 411 24.84 6.18 8.51
N THR A 412 23.97 5.67 7.64
CA THR A 412 24.35 4.66 6.65
C THR A 412 24.70 5.23 5.28
N GLU A 413 24.11 6.33 4.89
CA GLU A 413 24.25 6.90 3.55
C GLU A 413 24.89 8.29 3.55
N VAL A 414 24.34 9.24 4.33
CA VAL A 414 24.81 10.64 4.31
C VAL A 414 26.22 10.75 4.89
N ARG A 415 26.48 10.12 6.05
CA ARG A 415 27.79 10.19 6.73
C ARG A 415 28.90 9.46 5.97
N ARG A 416 28.57 8.46 5.14
CA ARG A 416 29.56 7.63 4.41
C ARG A 416 29.94 8.18 3.05
N THR A 417 29.18 9.12 2.50
CA THR A 417 29.56 9.82 1.27
C THR A 417 30.62 10.86 1.63
N PRO A 418 31.91 10.70 1.23
CA PRO A 418 32.88 11.78 1.41
C PRO A 418 32.34 12.98 0.63
N VAL A 419 32.33 14.14 1.28
CA VAL A 419 32.10 15.41 0.60
C VAL A 419 33.26 15.59 -0.36
N THR A 420 33.10 15.13 -1.60
CA THR A 420 34.00 15.53 -2.68
C THR A 420 33.59 16.95 -3.03
N GLY A 421 34.43 17.90 -2.48
CA GLY A 421 34.39 19.32 -2.80
C GLY A 421 34.76 19.58 -4.26
#